data_d1fbeb0191f2dcfcd03da990d8c955e4
#
_entry.id   d1fbeb0191f2dcfcd03da990d8c955e4
#
_cell.length_a   1.000
_cell.length_b   1.000
_cell.length_c   1.000
_cell.angle_alpha   90.00
_cell.angle_beta   90.00
_cell.angle_gamma   90.00
#
_symmetry.space_group_name_H-M   'P 1'
#
loop_
_entity.id
_entity.type
_entity.pdbx_description
1 polymer ?
#
loop_
_entity_poly.entity_id
_entity_poly.type
_entity_poly.pdbx_seq_one_letter_code
_entity_poly.pdbx_strand_id
1 'polypeptide(L)'
;MSSNFNKGLGQLEAYIGISEGVAFRMDNKQYWDLVHHEQEWTITGASKKRQSSKFWVVSQPSSQVMLRDRDGTPLAPVERDTNPKTYPVVPVPNLEDPNIRFTVFYKDNKVAFQASNGLFLGRVCKDFSRRTSALEASMFFPDDSCFFTPLIGDILLPIFQILHVAPCEVSQLTYSSELIEQRIFTNRREEPIEHTFNMSYHFRSIDRVFWNNLWGLGLPSSATFEVESAKLVARYNKNNDHIVPVVRTISEEVPEKVVVPPMTEVKASLYVENNRHAALPIMAIIQKVKPDGTEEIFRETGAWKGLVYRNLRVELNTTQL
;
A
#
# COMPACT_ATOMS: atom_id res chain seq x y z
N MET A 1 -28.71 0.15 -0.27
CA MET A 1 -27.30 0.38 0.06
C MET A 1 -26.52 0.36 -1.24
N SER A 2 -25.95 1.48 -1.71
CA SER A 2 -25.16 1.48 -2.93
C SER A 2 -23.85 0.76 -2.61
N SER A 3 -23.60 -0.35 -3.27
CA SER A 3 -22.35 -1.08 -3.18
C SER A 3 -21.26 -0.21 -3.83
N ASN A 4 -20.39 0.40 -3.01
CA ASN A 4 -19.23 1.19 -3.50
C ASN A 4 -18.16 0.24 -4.04
N PHE A 5 -18.33 -0.26 -5.26
CA PHE A 5 -17.27 -0.92 -6.01
C PHE A 5 -17.10 -0.24 -7.37
N ASN A 6 -15.87 -0.25 -7.88
CA ASN A 6 -15.50 0.44 -9.11
C ASN A 6 -15.15 -0.58 -10.20
N LYS A 7 -15.49 -0.26 -11.45
CA LYS A 7 -15.02 -1.03 -12.60
C LYS A 7 -13.56 -0.66 -12.89
N GLY A 8 -12.69 -1.65 -12.97
CA GLY A 8 -11.27 -1.46 -13.23
C GLY A 8 -10.44 -2.60 -12.65
N LEU A 9 -9.17 -2.62 -12.95
CA LEU A 9 -8.25 -3.67 -12.50
C LEU A 9 -7.89 -3.55 -11.02
N GLY A 10 -7.89 -2.31 -10.48
CA GLY A 10 -7.51 -2.07 -9.10
C GLY A 10 -6.16 -2.71 -8.78
N GLN A 11 -6.07 -3.42 -7.67
CA GLN A 11 -4.84 -4.08 -7.25
C GLN A 11 -4.39 -5.24 -8.13
N LEU A 12 -5.29 -5.78 -8.97
CA LEU A 12 -4.94 -6.88 -9.88
C LEU A 12 -3.89 -6.44 -10.91
N GLU A 13 -3.78 -5.13 -11.17
CA GLU A 13 -2.80 -4.56 -12.09
C GLU A 13 -1.36 -4.93 -11.71
N ALA A 14 -1.06 -4.97 -10.41
CA ALA A 14 0.27 -5.36 -9.90
C ALA A 14 0.63 -6.83 -10.18
N TYR A 15 -0.33 -7.66 -10.52
CA TYR A 15 -0.14 -9.09 -10.78
C TYR A 15 -0.14 -9.45 -12.27
N ILE A 16 -0.34 -8.48 -13.15
CA ILE A 16 -0.32 -8.72 -14.59
C ILE A 16 1.12 -8.96 -15.05
N GLY A 17 1.34 -10.12 -15.67
CA GLY A 17 2.63 -10.46 -16.28
C GLY A 17 3.74 -10.82 -15.29
N ILE A 18 3.48 -10.90 -13.99
CA ILE A 18 4.51 -11.37 -13.05
C ILE A 18 4.71 -12.88 -13.14
N SER A 19 5.96 -13.32 -13.03
CA SER A 19 6.32 -14.74 -13.13
C SER A 19 5.85 -15.58 -11.95
N GLU A 20 5.63 -14.97 -10.80
CA GLU A 20 5.12 -15.60 -9.59
C GLU A 20 3.62 -15.96 -9.69
N GLY A 21 2.91 -15.41 -10.69
CA GLY A 21 1.47 -15.55 -10.80
C GLY A 21 0.71 -14.97 -9.62
N VAL A 22 -0.57 -15.22 -9.56
CA VAL A 22 -1.47 -14.76 -8.53
C VAL A 22 -2.20 -15.92 -7.86
N ALA A 23 -2.41 -15.85 -6.55
CA ALA A 23 -3.34 -16.68 -5.80
C ALA A 23 -4.49 -15.79 -5.29
N PHE A 24 -5.71 -16.27 -5.38
CA PHE A 24 -6.89 -15.57 -4.91
C PHE A 24 -7.37 -16.14 -3.57
N ARG A 25 -7.46 -15.29 -2.56
CA ARG A 25 -7.99 -15.66 -1.25
C ARG A 25 -9.45 -15.22 -1.14
N MET A 26 -10.31 -16.16 -0.80
CA MET A 26 -11.74 -15.97 -0.58
C MET A 26 -12.04 -15.32 0.77
N ASP A 27 -13.28 -14.91 0.96
CA ASP A 27 -13.83 -14.32 2.20
C ASP A 27 -13.65 -15.23 3.43
N ASN A 28 -13.76 -16.56 3.23
CA ASN A 28 -13.55 -17.57 4.26
C ASN A 28 -12.07 -17.91 4.53
N LYS A 29 -11.13 -17.10 4.00
CA LYS A 29 -9.66 -17.25 4.10
C LYS A 29 -9.07 -18.46 3.35
N GLN A 30 -9.85 -19.21 2.61
CA GLN A 30 -9.35 -20.25 1.72
C GLN A 30 -8.85 -19.66 0.41
N TYR A 31 -7.95 -20.38 -0.27
CA TYR A 31 -7.40 -20.02 -1.58
C TYR A 31 -8.13 -20.78 -2.68
N TRP A 32 -8.29 -20.16 -3.84
CA TRP A 32 -8.67 -20.90 -5.04
C TRP A 32 -7.69 -22.04 -5.27
N ASP A 33 -8.20 -23.22 -5.54
CA ASP A 33 -7.39 -24.43 -5.77
C ASP A 33 -8.01 -25.22 -6.91
N LEU A 34 -7.36 -25.23 -8.07
CA LEU A 34 -7.84 -25.95 -9.24
C LEU A 34 -7.55 -27.44 -9.05
N VAL A 35 -8.59 -28.23 -8.93
CA VAL A 35 -8.51 -29.66 -8.72
C VAL A 35 -9.24 -30.43 -9.83
N HIS A 36 -8.72 -31.60 -10.14
CA HIS A 36 -9.35 -32.57 -11.06
C HIS A 36 -9.85 -33.76 -10.26
N HIS A 37 -11.14 -33.98 -10.25
CA HIS A 37 -11.78 -35.04 -9.52
C HIS A 37 -12.85 -35.71 -10.41
N GLU A 38 -12.88 -37.04 -10.46
CA GLU A 38 -13.88 -37.83 -11.22
C GLU A 38 -14.05 -37.37 -12.69
N GLN A 39 -12.95 -37.04 -13.35
CA GLN A 39 -12.88 -36.55 -14.75
C GLN A 39 -13.41 -35.12 -14.94
N GLU A 40 -13.67 -34.37 -13.85
CA GLU A 40 -14.12 -32.99 -13.89
C GLU A 40 -13.13 -32.04 -13.22
N TRP A 41 -12.91 -30.89 -13.87
CA TRP A 41 -12.19 -29.79 -13.28
C TRP A 41 -13.12 -28.95 -12.42
N THR A 42 -12.61 -28.46 -11.30
CA THR A 42 -13.30 -27.49 -10.46
C THR A 42 -12.31 -26.67 -9.65
N ILE A 43 -12.67 -25.41 -9.36
CA ILE A 43 -11.91 -24.60 -8.40
C ILE A 43 -12.59 -24.74 -7.04
N THR A 44 -11.85 -25.26 -6.07
CA THR A 44 -12.31 -25.45 -4.68
C THR A 44 -11.57 -24.54 -3.72
N GLY A 45 -11.95 -24.55 -2.43
CA GLY A 45 -11.26 -23.82 -1.38
C GLY A 45 -10.18 -24.66 -0.70
N ALA A 46 -8.92 -24.21 -0.73
CA ALA A 46 -7.82 -24.82 0.02
C ALA A 46 -7.40 -23.94 1.21
N SER A 47 -7.09 -24.55 2.34
CA SER A 47 -6.64 -23.83 3.56
C SER A 47 -5.23 -23.26 3.43
N LYS A 48 -4.41 -23.75 2.50
CA LYS A 48 -3.05 -23.30 2.20
C LYS A 48 -2.87 -23.17 0.71
N LYS A 49 -1.99 -22.24 0.30
CA LYS A 49 -1.57 -22.15 -1.11
C LYS A 49 -0.88 -23.44 -1.56
N ARG A 50 -1.18 -23.86 -2.77
CA ARG A 50 -0.58 -24.99 -3.46
C ARG A 50 -0.14 -24.55 -4.85
N GLN A 51 0.55 -25.40 -5.60
CA GLN A 51 0.87 -25.12 -7.01
C GLN A 51 -0.41 -24.99 -7.88
N SER A 52 -1.46 -25.70 -7.54
CA SER A 52 -2.81 -25.61 -8.14
C SER A 52 -3.59 -24.35 -7.74
N SER A 53 -3.07 -23.57 -6.78
CA SER A 53 -3.64 -22.28 -6.39
C SER A 53 -3.01 -21.10 -7.14
N LYS A 54 -2.09 -21.36 -8.06
CA LYS A 54 -1.36 -20.35 -8.84
C LYS A 54 -2.03 -20.17 -10.20
N PHE A 55 -2.36 -18.90 -10.49
CA PHE A 55 -2.99 -18.49 -11.75
C PHE A 55 -2.19 -17.35 -12.38
N TRP A 56 -2.41 -17.10 -13.67
CA TRP A 56 -1.86 -15.94 -14.36
C TRP A 56 -2.99 -15.02 -14.84
N VAL A 57 -2.76 -13.74 -14.75
CA VAL A 57 -3.67 -12.70 -15.20
C VAL A 57 -3.11 -12.10 -16.47
N VAL A 58 -3.89 -12.17 -17.54
CA VAL A 58 -3.56 -11.56 -18.82
C VAL A 58 -4.52 -10.42 -19.07
N SER A 59 -3.98 -9.20 -19.18
CA SER A 59 -4.79 -8.00 -19.45
C SER A 59 -5.46 -8.09 -20.81
N GLN A 60 -6.70 -7.63 -20.85
CA GLN A 60 -7.52 -7.49 -22.04
C GLN A 60 -8.05 -6.05 -22.15
N PRO A 61 -8.48 -5.60 -23.32
CA PRO A 61 -9.11 -4.27 -23.44
C PRO A 61 -10.32 -4.09 -22.50
N SER A 62 -10.68 -2.81 -22.22
CA SER A 62 -11.91 -2.44 -21.50
C SER A 62 -12.01 -2.95 -20.05
N SER A 63 -10.91 -2.96 -19.32
CA SER A 63 -10.84 -3.47 -17.93
C SER A 63 -11.25 -4.92 -17.81
N GLN A 64 -10.94 -5.72 -18.82
CA GLN A 64 -11.12 -7.16 -18.81
C GLN A 64 -9.80 -7.87 -18.60
N VAL A 65 -9.89 -9.09 -18.10
CA VAL A 65 -8.75 -10.01 -17.96
C VAL A 65 -9.14 -11.40 -18.42
N MET A 66 -8.13 -12.15 -18.83
CA MET A 66 -8.19 -13.59 -18.97
C MET A 66 -7.40 -14.19 -17.80
N LEU A 67 -7.99 -15.15 -17.12
CA LEU A 67 -7.34 -15.94 -16.09
C LEU A 67 -6.85 -17.25 -16.71
N ARG A 68 -5.61 -17.63 -16.43
CA ARG A 68 -5.03 -18.91 -16.90
C ARG A 68 -4.57 -19.72 -15.69
N ASP A 69 -4.67 -21.01 -15.83
CA ASP A 69 -4.09 -21.95 -14.86
C ASP A 69 -2.55 -22.07 -15.05
N ARG A 70 -1.92 -22.91 -14.26
CA ARG A 70 -0.47 -23.12 -14.30
C ARG A 70 0.06 -23.67 -15.63
N ASP A 71 -0.79 -24.35 -16.39
CA ASP A 71 -0.43 -24.93 -17.68
C ASP A 71 -0.72 -23.97 -18.84
N GLY A 72 -1.18 -22.72 -18.51
CA GLY A 72 -1.46 -21.66 -19.44
C GLY A 72 -2.85 -21.76 -20.07
N THR A 73 -3.69 -22.71 -19.63
CA THR A 73 -5.05 -22.90 -20.14
C THR A 73 -5.98 -21.83 -19.59
N PRO A 74 -6.75 -21.12 -20.43
CA PRO A 74 -7.74 -20.17 -19.96
C PRO A 74 -8.82 -20.81 -19.11
N LEU A 75 -9.34 -20.04 -18.18
CA LEU A 75 -10.48 -20.41 -17.34
C LEU A 75 -11.75 -19.77 -17.87
N ALA A 76 -12.86 -20.51 -17.83
CA ALA A 76 -14.18 -19.98 -18.14
C ALA A 76 -15.26 -20.63 -17.29
N PRO A 77 -16.39 -19.95 -17.04
CA PRO A 77 -17.58 -20.60 -16.50
C PRO A 77 -18.22 -21.46 -17.59
N VAL A 78 -18.48 -22.72 -17.27
CA VAL A 78 -19.12 -23.67 -18.18
C VAL A 78 -20.45 -24.10 -17.60
N GLU A 79 -21.52 -23.99 -18.41
CA GLU A 79 -22.84 -24.43 -18.00
C GLU A 79 -22.88 -25.94 -17.79
N ARG A 80 -23.38 -26.37 -16.64
CA ARG A 80 -23.69 -27.76 -16.35
C ARG A 80 -25.20 -27.94 -16.28
N ASP A 81 -25.68 -29.03 -16.90
CA ASP A 81 -27.09 -29.37 -16.91
C ASP A 81 -27.49 -30.01 -15.58
N THR A 82 -27.48 -29.19 -14.54
CA THR A 82 -27.93 -29.50 -13.18
C THR A 82 -29.22 -28.78 -12.91
N ASN A 83 -29.99 -29.21 -11.91
CA ASN A 83 -31.20 -28.49 -11.49
C ASN A 83 -31.02 -27.98 -10.04
N PRO A 84 -30.82 -26.66 -9.82
CA PRO A 84 -30.69 -25.59 -10.81
C PRO A 84 -29.38 -25.66 -11.60
N LYS A 85 -29.34 -25.02 -12.78
CA LYS A 85 -28.12 -24.88 -13.61
C LYS A 85 -26.98 -24.24 -12.82
N THR A 86 -25.77 -24.77 -13.01
CA THR A 86 -24.56 -24.24 -12.38
C THR A 86 -23.52 -23.88 -13.42
N TYR A 87 -22.62 -22.96 -13.07
CA TYR A 87 -21.58 -22.46 -13.97
C TYR A 87 -20.21 -22.51 -13.27
N PRO A 88 -19.65 -23.71 -13.00
CA PRO A 88 -18.32 -23.84 -12.42
C PRO A 88 -17.27 -23.25 -13.35
N VAL A 89 -16.22 -22.68 -12.76
CA VAL A 89 -15.09 -22.13 -13.48
C VAL A 89 -14.07 -23.24 -13.69
N VAL A 90 -13.77 -23.53 -14.96
CA VAL A 90 -12.93 -24.66 -15.36
C VAL A 90 -11.95 -24.25 -16.49
N PRO A 91 -10.84 -24.99 -16.70
CA PRO A 91 -9.97 -24.79 -17.84
C PRO A 91 -10.70 -25.10 -19.16
N VAL A 92 -10.57 -24.20 -20.13
CA VAL A 92 -11.11 -24.36 -21.49
C VAL A 92 -10.00 -24.11 -22.52
N PRO A 93 -9.70 -25.07 -23.41
CA PRO A 93 -8.57 -24.92 -24.32
C PRO A 93 -8.83 -23.97 -25.50
N ASN A 94 -10.08 -23.56 -25.71
CA ASN A 94 -10.45 -22.66 -26.81
C ASN A 94 -10.17 -21.19 -26.43
N LEU A 95 -9.16 -20.59 -27.07
CA LEU A 95 -8.80 -19.18 -26.87
C LEU A 95 -9.80 -18.17 -27.48
N GLU A 96 -10.66 -18.62 -28.37
CA GLU A 96 -11.68 -17.79 -29.01
C GLU A 96 -13.01 -17.79 -28.25
N ASP A 97 -13.13 -18.62 -27.21
CA ASP A 97 -14.33 -18.64 -26.37
C ASP A 97 -14.53 -17.27 -25.69
N PRO A 98 -15.65 -16.56 -25.92
CA PRO A 98 -15.91 -15.28 -25.28
C PRO A 98 -15.98 -15.37 -23.75
N ASN A 99 -16.26 -16.56 -23.21
CA ASN A 99 -16.41 -16.79 -21.77
C ASN A 99 -15.08 -16.78 -20.98
N ILE A 100 -13.92 -16.79 -21.67
CA ILE A 100 -12.61 -16.67 -21.01
C ILE A 100 -12.29 -15.24 -20.56
N ARG A 101 -13.13 -14.26 -20.88
CA ARG A 101 -12.93 -12.86 -20.57
C ARG A 101 -13.82 -12.44 -19.39
N PHE A 102 -13.18 -11.92 -18.37
CA PHE A 102 -13.85 -11.44 -17.17
C PHE A 102 -13.73 -9.92 -17.06
N THR A 103 -14.83 -9.23 -16.84
CA THR A 103 -14.81 -7.81 -16.46
C THR A 103 -14.42 -7.72 -14.98
N VAL A 104 -13.45 -6.87 -14.66
CA VAL A 104 -12.95 -6.73 -13.31
C VAL A 104 -13.59 -5.54 -12.61
N PHE A 105 -13.95 -5.76 -11.38
CA PHE A 105 -14.38 -4.73 -10.44
C PHE A 105 -13.51 -4.83 -9.19
N TYR A 106 -13.36 -3.71 -8.48
CA TYR A 106 -12.57 -3.69 -7.25
C TYR A 106 -13.25 -2.88 -6.14
N LYS A 107 -12.97 -3.27 -4.93
CA LYS A 107 -13.36 -2.59 -3.71
C LYS A 107 -12.25 -2.80 -2.67
N ASP A 108 -11.72 -1.69 -2.15
CA ASP A 108 -10.56 -1.72 -1.25
C ASP A 108 -9.40 -2.51 -1.89
N ASN A 109 -8.91 -3.56 -1.22
CA ASN A 109 -7.84 -4.44 -1.68
C ASN A 109 -8.36 -5.76 -2.28
N LYS A 110 -9.58 -5.81 -2.74
CA LYS A 110 -10.20 -7.01 -3.29
C LYS A 110 -10.70 -6.76 -4.71
N VAL A 111 -10.78 -7.82 -5.47
CA VAL A 111 -11.28 -7.82 -6.85
C VAL A 111 -12.43 -8.80 -7.00
N ALA A 112 -13.36 -8.46 -7.88
CA ALA A 112 -14.45 -9.32 -8.29
C ALA A 112 -14.42 -9.47 -9.81
N PHE A 113 -14.85 -10.63 -10.29
CA PHE A 113 -14.85 -10.97 -11.70
C PHE A 113 -16.27 -11.21 -12.17
N GLN A 114 -16.69 -10.51 -13.23
CA GLN A 114 -17.95 -10.72 -13.89
C GLN A 114 -17.73 -11.46 -15.21
N ALA A 115 -18.38 -12.57 -15.39
CA ALA A 115 -18.33 -13.38 -16.59
C ALA A 115 -19.17 -12.75 -17.74
N SER A 116 -19.02 -13.25 -18.94
CA SER A 116 -19.73 -12.78 -20.15
C SER A 116 -21.25 -12.92 -20.04
N ASN A 117 -21.75 -13.89 -19.26
CA ASN A 117 -23.17 -14.07 -18.98
C ASN A 117 -23.73 -13.08 -17.95
N GLY A 118 -22.94 -12.11 -17.50
CA GLY A 118 -23.33 -11.09 -16.52
C GLY A 118 -23.27 -11.53 -15.07
N LEU A 119 -22.98 -12.80 -14.77
CA LEU A 119 -22.88 -13.31 -13.41
C LEU A 119 -21.47 -13.05 -12.84
N PHE A 120 -21.41 -12.71 -11.55
CA PHE A 120 -20.16 -12.62 -10.82
C PHE A 120 -19.71 -14.01 -10.35
N LEU A 121 -18.39 -14.22 -10.40
CA LEU A 121 -17.78 -15.37 -9.75
C LEU A 121 -17.95 -15.23 -8.24
N GLY A 122 -18.46 -16.25 -7.61
CA GLY A 122 -18.69 -16.28 -6.16
C GLY A 122 -18.33 -17.64 -5.58
N ARG A 123 -18.00 -17.63 -4.30
CA ARG A 123 -17.82 -18.83 -3.52
C ARG A 123 -19.20 -19.43 -3.18
N VAL A 124 -19.46 -20.64 -3.65
CA VAL A 124 -20.65 -21.42 -3.28
C VAL A 124 -20.27 -22.53 -2.31
N CYS A 125 -21.13 -22.79 -1.33
CA CYS A 125 -20.96 -23.90 -0.41
C CYS A 125 -21.60 -25.16 -1.02
N LYS A 126 -20.80 -26.20 -1.27
CA LYS A 126 -21.28 -27.48 -1.86
C LYS A 126 -21.74 -28.49 -0.80
N ASP A 127 -21.06 -28.48 0.34
CA ASP A 127 -21.39 -29.37 1.47
C ASP A 127 -21.16 -28.60 2.77
N PHE A 128 -22.25 -28.28 3.46
CA PHE A 128 -22.22 -27.56 4.74
C PHE A 128 -21.54 -28.39 5.84
N SER A 129 -21.66 -29.72 5.80
CA SER A 129 -21.08 -30.62 6.80
C SER A 129 -19.56 -30.69 6.67
N ARG A 130 -19.05 -30.70 5.44
CA ARG A 130 -17.61 -30.77 5.12
C ARG A 130 -16.97 -29.40 4.88
N ARG A 131 -17.76 -28.34 4.89
CA ARG A 131 -17.32 -26.95 4.58
C ARG A 131 -16.59 -26.85 3.23
N THR A 132 -16.98 -27.64 2.25
CA THR A 132 -16.41 -27.60 0.92
C THR A 132 -16.95 -26.40 0.16
N SER A 133 -16.06 -25.63 -0.44
CA SER A 133 -16.38 -24.46 -1.24
C SER A 133 -16.01 -24.71 -2.69
N ALA A 134 -16.80 -24.21 -3.62
CA ALA A 134 -16.47 -24.17 -5.04
C ALA A 134 -16.62 -22.75 -5.58
N LEU A 135 -15.96 -22.46 -6.69
CA LEU A 135 -16.05 -21.20 -7.42
C LEU A 135 -16.98 -21.37 -8.61
N GLU A 136 -18.02 -20.55 -8.65
CA GLU A 136 -18.99 -20.57 -9.74
C GLU A 136 -19.39 -19.15 -10.17
N ALA A 137 -19.80 -18.95 -11.42
CA ALA A 137 -20.48 -17.76 -11.84
C ALA A 137 -21.97 -17.90 -11.43
N SER A 138 -22.37 -17.27 -10.32
CA SER A 138 -23.64 -17.55 -9.69
C SER A 138 -24.42 -16.33 -9.20
N MET A 139 -23.77 -15.16 -9.12
CA MET A 139 -24.34 -13.98 -8.47
C MET A 139 -24.62 -12.86 -9.45
N PHE A 140 -25.85 -12.35 -9.50
CA PHE A 140 -26.21 -11.17 -10.31
C PHE A 140 -25.63 -9.87 -9.74
N PHE A 141 -25.52 -9.80 -8.41
CA PHE A 141 -24.89 -8.68 -7.71
C PHE A 141 -23.79 -9.22 -6.79
N PRO A 142 -22.61 -8.59 -6.79
CA PRO A 142 -21.52 -9.08 -5.99
C PRO A 142 -21.75 -8.81 -4.50
N ASP A 143 -21.63 -9.84 -3.70
CA ASP A 143 -21.55 -9.79 -2.23
C ASP A 143 -20.11 -10.10 -1.78
N ASP A 144 -19.88 -10.24 -0.49
CA ASP A 144 -18.54 -10.49 0.06
C ASP A 144 -17.91 -11.81 -0.45
N SER A 145 -18.74 -12.80 -0.84
CA SER A 145 -18.26 -14.07 -1.41
C SER A 145 -17.69 -13.93 -2.82
N CYS A 146 -17.98 -12.81 -3.50
CA CYS A 146 -17.51 -12.49 -4.84
C CYS A 146 -16.21 -11.66 -4.85
N PHE A 147 -15.77 -11.16 -3.69
CA PHE A 147 -14.58 -10.34 -3.58
C PHE A 147 -13.38 -11.14 -3.07
N PHE A 148 -12.36 -11.25 -3.90
CA PHE A 148 -11.14 -12.04 -3.67
C PHE A 148 -9.96 -11.14 -3.44
N THR A 149 -9.10 -11.49 -2.47
CA THR A 149 -7.83 -10.79 -2.24
C THR A 149 -6.75 -11.41 -3.12
N PRO A 150 -6.19 -10.70 -4.10
CA PRO A 150 -5.06 -11.18 -4.89
C PRO A 150 -3.79 -11.17 -4.03
N LEU A 151 -2.99 -12.23 -4.15
CA LEU A 151 -1.71 -12.43 -3.45
C LEU A 151 -0.72 -13.06 -4.42
N ILE A 152 0.59 -12.96 -4.12
CA ILE A 152 1.60 -13.68 -4.92
C ILE A 152 1.28 -15.17 -4.96
N GLY A 153 1.28 -15.73 -6.17
CA GLY A 153 0.91 -17.12 -6.44
C GLY A 153 1.91 -18.13 -5.87
N ASP A 154 3.20 -17.84 -5.92
CA ASP A 154 4.23 -18.76 -5.44
C ASP A 154 4.07 -19.10 -3.95
N ILE A 155 4.35 -20.36 -3.60
CA ILE A 155 4.31 -20.84 -2.21
C ILE A 155 5.42 -20.19 -1.41
N LEU A 156 6.63 -20.16 -1.96
CA LEU A 156 7.79 -19.47 -1.41
C LEU A 156 7.79 -18.05 -1.97
N LEU A 157 7.70 -17.06 -1.07
CA LEU A 157 7.65 -15.67 -1.47
C LEU A 157 9.05 -15.15 -1.82
N PRO A 158 9.18 -14.31 -2.83
CA PRO A 158 10.41 -13.58 -3.07
C PRO A 158 10.70 -12.62 -1.92
N ILE A 159 11.97 -12.30 -1.74
CA ILE A 159 12.43 -11.27 -0.81
C ILE A 159 12.56 -9.97 -1.58
N PHE A 160 11.94 -8.90 -1.07
CA PHE A 160 12.09 -7.57 -1.62
C PHE A 160 13.00 -6.74 -0.72
N GLN A 161 13.94 -6.03 -1.32
CA GLN A 161 14.82 -5.10 -0.65
C GLN A 161 14.78 -3.75 -1.34
N ILE A 162 14.53 -2.69 -0.57
CA ILE A 162 14.63 -1.32 -1.09
C ILE A 162 16.13 -0.95 -1.08
N LEU A 163 16.69 -0.77 -2.26
CA LEU A 163 18.08 -0.36 -2.44
C LEU A 163 18.27 1.15 -2.31
N HIS A 164 17.29 1.90 -2.82
CA HIS A 164 17.33 3.35 -2.81
C HIS A 164 15.90 3.91 -2.83
N VAL A 165 15.68 5.03 -2.13
CA VAL A 165 14.46 5.84 -2.23
C VAL A 165 14.85 7.29 -2.37
N ALA A 166 14.24 7.97 -3.33
CA ALA A 166 14.40 9.40 -3.53
C ALA A 166 13.03 10.09 -3.61
N PRO A 167 12.87 11.25 -2.97
CA PRO A 167 11.71 12.08 -3.18
C PRO A 167 11.75 12.70 -4.57
N CYS A 168 10.59 12.85 -5.18
CA CYS A 168 10.40 13.59 -6.41
C CYS A 168 9.76 14.95 -6.09
N GLU A 169 10.06 15.97 -6.88
CA GLU A 169 9.34 17.26 -6.86
C GLU A 169 9.30 17.96 -5.49
N VAL A 170 10.38 17.90 -4.72
CA VAL A 170 10.51 18.55 -3.39
C VAL A 170 10.24 20.06 -3.44
N SER A 171 10.52 20.70 -4.57
CA SER A 171 10.31 22.14 -4.80
C SER A 171 8.84 22.58 -4.72
N GLN A 172 7.90 21.67 -4.77
CA GLN A 172 6.46 21.95 -4.68
C GLN A 172 5.94 22.02 -3.23
N LEU A 173 6.79 21.75 -2.24
CA LEU A 173 6.36 21.82 -0.84
C LEU A 173 6.12 23.27 -0.41
N THR A 174 4.94 23.49 0.15
CA THR A 174 4.59 24.75 0.81
C THR A 174 4.85 24.64 2.31
N TYR A 175 5.36 25.71 2.90
CA TYR A 175 5.66 25.78 4.33
C TYR A 175 4.88 26.91 4.98
N SER A 176 4.47 26.71 6.22
CA SER A 176 3.93 27.75 7.09
C SER A 176 4.90 28.03 8.23
N SER A 177 5.11 29.32 8.55
CA SER A 177 5.89 29.72 9.72
C SER A 177 5.03 29.57 10.98
N GLU A 178 5.56 28.88 11.97
CA GLU A 178 4.89 28.62 13.25
C GLU A 178 5.76 29.09 14.41
N LEU A 179 5.15 29.83 15.35
CA LEU A 179 5.79 30.18 16.61
C LEU A 179 5.69 28.96 17.54
N ILE A 180 6.84 28.45 18.00
CA ILE A 180 6.92 27.24 18.84
C ILE A 180 6.98 27.61 20.30
N GLU A 181 7.90 28.53 20.65
CA GLU A 181 8.20 28.87 22.04
C GLU A 181 8.59 30.35 22.14
N GLN A 182 8.25 30.97 23.27
CA GLN A 182 8.73 32.31 23.64
C GLN A 182 9.31 32.27 25.02
N ARG A 183 10.45 32.95 25.19
CA ARG A 183 11.08 33.16 26.48
C ARG A 183 11.45 34.62 26.63
N ILE A 184 11.38 35.12 27.87
CA ILE A 184 11.70 36.51 28.19
C ILE A 184 12.78 36.52 29.28
N PHE A 185 13.78 37.37 29.08
CA PHE A 185 14.78 37.69 30.08
C PHE A 185 14.89 39.18 30.28
N THR A 186 14.87 39.62 31.55
CA THR A 186 14.89 41.05 31.92
C THR A 186 16.17 41.36 32.69
N ASN A 187 17.02 42.24 32.16
CA ASN A 187 18.19 42.79 32.85
C ASN A 187 17.80 44.10 33.54
N ARG A 188 17.70 44.06 34.86
CA ARG A 188 17.44 45.24 35.70
C ARG A 188 18.71 45.85 36.31
N ARG A 189 19.89 45.37 35.89
CA ARG A 189 21.18 45.87 36.35
C ARG A 189 21.66 47.03 35.48
N GLU A 190 22.61 47.75 35.98
CA GLU A 190 23.27 48.85 35.23
C GLU A 190 24.36 48.35 34.27
N GLU A 191 24.69 47.04 34.31
CA GLU A 191 25.70 46.41 33.45
C GLU A 191 25.04 45.41 32.50
N PRO A 192 25.63 45.22 31.31
CA PRO A 192 25.20 44.19 30.37
C PRO A 192 25.35 42.77 30.95
N ILE A 193 24.42 41.86 30.63
CA ILE A 193 24.43 40.47 31.09
C ILE A 193 24.41 39.54 29.88
N GLU A 194 25.36 38.57 29.84
CA GLU A 194 25.23 37.46 28.92
C GLU A 194 24.13 36.51 29.38
N HIS A 195 23.21 36.18 28.49
CA HIS A 195 22.13 35.25 28.73
C HIS A 195 22.02 34.24 27.57
N THR A 196 21.69 32.97 27.89
CA THR A 196 21.44 31.97 26.88
C THR A 196 19.99 31.50 26.99
N PHE A 197 19.22 31.71 25.93
CA PHE A 197 17.91 31.12 25.78
C PHE A 197 18.06 29.70 25.28
N ASN A 198 17.76 28.69 26.11
CA ASN A 198 17.73 27.27 25.70
C ASN A 198 16.31 26.93 25.26
N MET A 199 16.08 26.99 23.98
CA MET A 199 14.77 26.69 23.35
C MET A 199 14.80 25.35 22.67
N SER A 200 13.64 24.72 22.45
CA SER A 200 13.58 23.43 21.85
C SER A 200 12.36 23.25 20.95
N TYR A 201 12.53 22.47 19.89
CA TYR A 201 11.46 22.03 19.01
C TYR A 201 11.22 20.53 19.18
N HIS A 202 10.09 20.16 19.78
CA HIS A 202 9.67 18.78 19.96
C HIS A 202 8.40 18.52 19.20
N PHE A 203 8.42 17.53 18.32
CA PHE A 203 7.24 17.14 17.57
C PHE A 203 7.20 15.64 17.33
N ARG A 204 5.98 15.08 17.30
CA ARG A 204 5.74 13.69 16.96
C ARG A 204 5.01 13.60 15.62
N SER A 205 5.69 13.12 14.60
CA SER A 205 5.12 12.87 13.28
C SER A 205 4.70 11.42 13.12
N ILE A 206 3.62 11.20 12.37
CA ILE A 206 3.21 9.86 11.91
C ILE A 206 3.44 9.83 10.41
N ASP A 207 4.56 9.25 10.02
CA ASP A 207 4.93 9.15 8.60
C ASP A 207 4.31 7.91 7.97
N ARG A 208 3.85 8.03 6.72
CA ARG A 208 3.22 6.93 5.97
C ARG A 208 3.80 6.87 4.57
N VAL A 209 4.00 5.66 4.05
CA VAL A 209 4.41 5.43 2.68
C VAL A 209 3.35 4.61 1.96
N PHE A 210 3.03 5.01 0.75
CA PHE A 210 2.08 4.35 -0.13
C PHE A 210 2.82 3.98 -1.42
N TRP A 211 2.75 2.71 -1.81
CA TRP A 211 3.33 2.23 -3.06
C TRP A 211 2.24 2.07 -4.11
N ASN A 212 2.52 2.40 -5.36
CA ASN A 212 1.49 2.37 -6.40
C ASN A 212 1.17 0.94 -6.86
N ASN A 213 2.18 0.10 -7.07
CA ASN A 213 2.01 -1.23 -7.66
C ASN A 213 2.39 -2.38 -6.74
N LEU A 214 3.17 -2.13 -5.69
CA LEU A 214 3.62 -3.18 -4.75
C LEU A 214 2.63 -3.46 -3.62
N TRP A 215 1.43 -3.06 -3.77
CA TRP A 215 0.35 -3.34 -2.85
C TRP A 215 0.17 -4.85 -2.68
N GLY A 216 0.29 -5.35 -1.44
CA GLY A 216 0.12 -6.77 -1.16
C GLY A 216 1.31 -7.66 -1.53
N LEU A 217 2.35 -7.16 -2.20
CA LEU A 217 3.53 -7.95 -2.54
C LEU A 217 4.52 -8.12 -1.37
N GLY A 218 4.30 -7.42 -0.26
CA GLY A 218 5.05 -7.61 0.97
C GLY A 218 6.50 -7.13 0.90
N LEU A 219 6.73 -5.83 0.85
CA LEU A 219 8.07 -5.25 0.98
C LEU A 219 8.57 -5.37 2.43
N PRO A 220 9.60 -6.19 2.72
CA PRO A 220 10.03 -6.44 4.09
C PRO A 220 11.01 -5.39 4.64
N SER A 221 11.43 -4.42 3.83
CA SER A 221 12.52 -3.53 4.17
C SER A 221 12.06 -2.11 4.50
N SER A 222 12.87 -1.43 5.31
CA SER A 222 12.76 0.00 5.57
C SER A 222 13.80 0.76 4.78
N ALA A 223 13.42 1.90 4.22
CA ALA A 223 14.36 2.84 3.62
C ALA A 223 14.24 4.19 4.33
N THR A 224 15.38 4.85 4.49
CA THR A 224 15.45 6.22 5.00
C THR A 224 15.94 7.12 3.88
N PHE A 225 15.28 8.25 3.70
CA PHE A 225 15.73 9.29 2.77
C PHE A 225 15.56 10.67 3.40
N GLU A 226 16.30 11.64 2.94
CA GLU A 226 16.29 13.00 3.48
C GLU A 226 15.58 13.94 2.50
N VAL A 227 14.71 14.79 3.04
CA VAL A 227 14.12 15.91 2.34
C VAL A 227 14.43 17.14 3.16
N GLU A 228 15.29 18.00 2.64
CA GLU A 228 15.84 19.15 3.36
C GLU A 228 16.47 18.68 4.68
N SER A 229 16.01 19.18 5.84
CA SER A 229 16.51 18.80 7.16
C SER A 229 15.78 17.60 7.78
N ALA A 230 14.78 17.04 7.09
CA ALA A 230 13.96 15.95 7.64
C ALA A 230 14.41 14.57 7.14
N LYS A 231 14.70 13.64 8.06
CA LYS A 231 14.89 12.22 7.74
C LYS A 231 13.55 11.53 7.66
N LEU A 232 13.21 11.02 6.48
CA LEU A 232 11.96 10.33 6.23
C LEU A 232 12.20 8.81 6.25
N VAL A 233 11.35 8.08 6.97
CA VAL A 233 11.47 6.64 7.09
C VAL A 233 10.30 5.97 6.39
N ALA A 234 10.62 5.17 5.36
CA ALA A 234 9.66 4.31 4.70
C ALA A 234 9.76 2.89 5.25
N ARG A 235 8.69 2.36 5.79
CA ARG A 235 8.61 0.97 6.26
C ARG A 235 7.38 0.28 5.70
N TYR A 236 7.53 -1.01 5.43
CA TYR A 236 6.43 -1.87 5.02
C TYR A 236 6.35 -3.11 5.94
N ASN A 237 5.14 -3.52 6.31
CA ASN A 237 4.94 -4.69 7.16
C ASN A 237 4.51 -5.90 6.33
N LYS A 238 5.30 -6.97 6.40
CA LYS A 238 5.13 -8.22 5.66
C LYS A 238 3.79 -8.95 5.92
N ASN A 239 3.15 -8.73 7.05
CA ASN A 239 2.02 -9.54 7.51
C ASN A 239 0.65 -8.88 7.32
N ASN A 240 0.60 -7.62 6.97
CA ASN A 240 -0.64 -6.88 6.75
C ASN A 240 -0.57 -6.12 5.43
N ASP A 241 -1.64 -6.16 4.68
CA ASP A 241 -1.86 -5.38 3.45
C ASP A 241 -1.92 -3.86 3.73
N HIS A 242 -1.47 -3.42 4.91
CA HIS A 242 -1.50 -2.05 5.36
C HIS A 242 -0.10 -1.53 5.64
N ILE A 243 0.14 -0.32 5.16
CA ILE A 243 1.32 0.46 5.45
C ILE A 243 1.36 0.75 6.95
N VAL A 244 2.40 0.29 7.62
CA VAL A 244 2.59 0.60 9.03
C VAL A 244 3.04 2.05 9.15
N PRO A 245 2.27 2.90 9.81
CA PRO A 245 2.72 4.25 10.09
C PRO A 245 3.95 4.20 10.99
N VAL A 246 4.96 4.98 10.64
CA VAL A 246 6.17 5.14 11.44
C VAL A 246 6.03 6.37 12.30
N VAL A 247 6.11 6.20 13.59
CA VAL A 247 6.19 7.33 14.52
C VAL A 247 7.63 7.84 14.55
N ARG A 248 7.80 9.10 14.16
CA ARG A 248 9.08 9.82 14.23
C ARG A 248 8.98 10.91 15.29
N THR A 249 9.88 10.90 16.26
CA THR A 249 10.03 11.99 17.22
C THR A 249 11.15 12.88 16.74
N ILE A 250 10.86 14.15 16.61
CA ILE A 250 11.80 15.22 16.31
C ILE A 250 12.12 15.91 17.63
N SER A 251 13.40 16.11 17.90
CA SER A 251 13.88 16.80 19.11
C SER A 251 15.13 17.58 18.72
N GLU A 252 14.96 18.90 18.57
CA GLU A 252 16.03 19.84 18.21
C GLU A 252 16.20 20.84 19.34
N GLU A 253 17.42 21.04 19.80
CA GLU A 253 17.76 22.10 20.76
C GLU A 253 18.35 23.29 20.00
N VAL A 254 17.88 24.48 20.36
CA VAL A 254 18.25 25.73 19.71
C VAL A 254 18.70 26.72 20.80
N PRO A 255 19.96 26.64 21.25
CA PRO A 255 20.50 27.62 22.19
C PRO A 255 20.80 28.92 21.46
N GLU A 256 20.33 30.05 22.00
CA GLU A 256 20.58 31.41 21.49
C GLU A 256 21.27 32.23 22.57
N LYS A 257 22.50 32.70 22.30
CA LYS A 257 23.27 33.53 23.21
C LYS A 257 23.10 35.00 22.85
N VAL A 258 22.82 35.82 23.84
CA VAL A 258 22.64 37.24 23.67
C VAL A 258 23.26 38.03 24.83
N VAL A 259 23.82 39.19 24.54
CA VAL A 259 24.22 40.16 25.53
C VAL A 259 23.04 41.14 25.75
N VAL A 260 22.41 41.08 26.92
CA VAL A 260 21.24 41.90 27.26
C VAL A 260 21.71 43.20 27.86
N PRO A 261 21.45 44.37 27.23
CA PRO A 261 21.85 45.68 27.74
C PRO A 261 21.26 46.01 29.11
N PRO A 262 21.83 47.00 29.82
CA PRO A 262 21.24 47.51 31.07
C PRO A 262 19.79 47.93 30.92
N MET A 263 18.98 47.73 31.95
CA MET A 263 17.57 48.16 32.00
C MET A 263 16.78 47.77 30.76
N THR A 264 16.95 46.53 30.32
CA THR A 264 16.37 46.04 29.06
C THR A 264 15.72 44.69 29.25
N GLU A 265 14.61 44.48 28.56
CA GLU A 265 13.96 43.17 28.39
C GLU A 265 14.23 42.66 26.99
N VAL A 266 14.64 41.38 26.89
CA VAL A 266 14.77 40.67 25.64
C VAL A 266 13.79 39.53 25.60
N LYS A 267 13.00 39.49 24.55
CA LYS A 267 12.06 38.43 24.20
C LYS A 267 12.63 37.60 23.06
N ALA A 268 12.93 36.34 23.33
CA ALA A 268 13.32 35.36 22.34
C ALA A 268 12.10 34.55 21.86
N SER A 269 11.93 34.42 20.54
CA SER A 269 10.82 33.71 19.92
C SER A 269 11.37 32.69 18.93
N LEU A 270 11.14 31.41 19.18
CA LEU A 270 11.54 30.31 18.29
C LEU A 270 10.47 30.06 17.23
N TYR A 271 10.86 30.15 15.98
CA TYR A 271 10.02 29.86 14.82
C TYR A 271 10.55 28.68 14.06
N VAL A 272 9.61 27.93 13.45
CA VAL A 272 9.90 26.86 12.50
C VAL A 272 9.05 27.06 11.25
N GLU A 273 9.62 26.79 10.08
CA GLU A 273 8.82 26.60 8.87
C GLU A 273 8.48 25.12 8.74
N ASN A 274 7.21 24.76 8.72
CA ASN A 274 6.79 23.37 8.63
C ASN A 274 5.63 23.16 7.66
N ASN A 275 5.49 21.89 7.22
CA ASN A 275 4.30 21.36 6.58
C ASN A 275 3.94 20.05 7.29
N ARG A 276 2.91 20.09 8.12
CA ARG A 276 2.47 18.94 8.94
C ARG A 276 1.77 17.85 8.13
N HIS A 277 1.37 18.17 6.90
CA HIS A 277 0.64 17.28 5.99
C HIS A 277 1.32 17.16 4.63
N ALA A 278 2.65 17.26 4.63
CA ALA A 278 3.42 17.12 3.41
C ALA A 278 3.11 15.78 2.73
N ALA A 279 2.90 15.83 1.42
CA ALA A 279 2.76 14.66 0.58
C ALA A 279 3.79 14.76 -0.54
N LEU A 280 4.72 13.80 -0.60
CA LEU A 280 5.80 13.78 -1.57
C LEU A 280 5.68 12.53 -2.43
N PRO A 281 5.64 12.67 -3.76
CA PRO A 281 5.90 11.53 -4.63
C PRO A 281 7.32 11.02 -4.40
N ILE A 282 7.45 9.70 -4.35
CA ILE A 282 8.74 9.03 -4.18
C ILE A 282 8.97 8.02 -5.30
N MET A 283 10.24 7.81 -5.61
CA MET A 283 10.69 6.74 -6.48
C MET A 283 11.66 5.86 -5.71
N ALA A 284 11.48 4.55 -5.80
CA ALA A 284 12.38 3.57 -5.20
C ALA A 284 13.01 2.67 -6.26
N ILE A 285 14.23 2.23 -5.99
CA ILE A 285 14.88 1.11 -6.66
C ILE A 285 14.76 -0.09 -5.74
N ILE A 286 14.15 -1.15 -6.25
CA ILE A 286 13.83 -2.34 -5.48
C ILE A 286 14.51 -3.54 -6.12
N GLN A 287 15.19 -4.32 -5.28
CA GLN A 287 15.70 -5.64 -5.61
C GLN A 287 14.70 -6.69 -5.15
N LYS A 288 14.38 -7.62 -6.03
CA LYS A 288 13.54 -8.78 -5.77
C LYS A 288 14.41 -10.01 -5.95
N VAL A 289 14.58 -10.78 -4.90
CA VAL A 289 15.31 -12.05 -4.91
C VAL A 289 14.31 -13.19 -4.85
N LYS A 290 14.25 -14.00 -5.89
CA LYS A 290 13.38 -15.19 -5.95
C LYS A 290 13.98 -16.34 -5.12
N PRO A 291 13.16 -17.33 -4.73
CA PRO A 291 13.65 -18.51 -3.98
C PRO A 291 14.72 -19.33 -4.68
N ASP A 292 14.78 -19.26 -6.02
CA ASP A 292 15.82 -19.91 -6.83
C ASP A 292 17.13 -19.11 -6.92
N GLY A 293 17.19 -17.96 -6.24
CA GLY A 293 18.34 -17.06 -6.25
C GLY A 293 18.37 -16.06 -7.42
N THR A 294 17.39 -16.11 -8.32
CA THR A 294 17.29 -15.12 -9.41
C THR A 294 16.97 -13.73 -8.84
N GLU A 295 17.71 -12.73 -9.29
CA GLU A 295 17.54 -11.34 -8.87
C GLU A 295 16.95 -10.49 -9.99
N GLU A 296 16.02 -9.63 -9.63
CA GLU A 296 15.43 -8.62 -10.51
C GLU A 296 15.51 -7.25 -9.83
N ILE A 297 15.94 -6.23 -10.57
CA ILE A 297 15.96 -4.84 -10.09
C ILE A 297 14.96 -4.04 -10.93
N PHE A 298 14.07 -3.35 -10.26
CA PHE A 298 13.05 -2.52 -10.93
C PHE A 298 12.80 -1.23 -10.16
N ARG A 299 12.13 -0.29 -10.83
CA ARG A 299 11.71 0.97 -10.24
C ARG A 299 10.26 0.89 -9.81
N GLU A 300 9.98 1.45 -8.64
CA GLU A 300 8.64 1.58 -8.10
C GLU A 300 8.38 3.03 -7.70
N THR A 301 7.16 3.46 -7.87
CA THR A 301 6.71 4.79 -7.46
C THR A 301 5.73 4.69 -6.30
N GLY A 302 5.66 5.75 -5.53
CA GLY A 302 4.77 5.82 -4.39
C GLY A 302 4.59 7.26 -3.91
N ALA A 303 3.99 7.39 -2.74
CA ALA A 303 3.87 8.67 -2.05
C ALA A 303 4.24 8.49 -0.58
N TRP A 304 5.02 9.42 -0.07
CA TRP A 304 5.25 9.60 1.35
C TRP A 304 4.36 10.71 1.88
N LYS A 305 3.82 10.54 3.08
CA LYS A 305 3.06 11.57 3.81
C LYS A 305 3.57 11.68 5.22
N GLY A 306 3.79 12.92 5.69
CA GLY A 306 4.26 13.20 7.04
C GLY A 306 4.56 14.68 7.28
N LEU A 307 5.38 14.95 8.29
CA LEU A 307 5.86 16.28 8.61
C LEU A 307 7.21 16.55 7.95
N VAL A 308 7.31 17.66 7.25
CA VAL A 308 8.59 18.26 6.82
C VAL A 308 8.76 19.59 7.51
N TYR A 309 9.97 19.90 7.96
CA TYR A 309 10.29 21.17 8.60
C TYR A 309 11.67 21.67 8.18
N ARG A 310 11.86 22.99 8.27
CA ARG A 310 13.12 23.67 7.99
C ARG A 310 13.19 25.00 8.74
N ASN A 311 14.32 25.71 8.61
CA ASN A 311 14.51 27.08 9.09
C ASN A 311 14.08 27.30 10.53
N LEU A 312 14.58 26.44 11.46
CA LEU A 312 14.51 26.72 12.88
C LEU A 312 15.32 27.99 13.16
N ARG A 313 14.67 29.06 13.64
CA ARG A 313 15.31 30.32 13.91
C ARG A 313 14.75 30.97 15.16
N VAL A 314 15.63 31.67 15.89
CA VAL A 314 15.25 32.50 17.02
C VAL A 314 15.25 33.95 16.58
N GLU A 315 14.15 34.64 16.86
CA GLU A 315 14.02 36.09 16.68
C GLU A 315 14.07 36.76 18.05
N LEU A 316 14.95 37.77 18.18
CA LEU A 316 15.13 38.55 19.40
C LEU A 316 14.49 39.90 19.25
N ASN A 317 13.60 40.25 20.17
CA ASN A 317 13.01 41.59 20.30
C ASN A 317 13.45 42.19 21.62
N THR A 318 14.01 43.42 21.57
CA THR A 318 14.54 44.12 22.72
C THR A 318 13.64 45.32 23.04
N THR A 319 13.29 45.49 24.32
CA THR A 319 12.48 46.60 24.82
C THR A 319 13.16 47.22 26.03
N GLN A 320 13.29 48.53 26.06
CA GLN A 320 13.83 49.26 27.21
C GLN A 320 12.79 49.33 28.33
N LEU A 321 13.24 49.15 29.57
CA LEU A 321 12.37 49.16 30.75
C LEU A 321 12.04 50.58 31.24
#